data_af98a035ce3dfa0ac016b327ac3ca4dc
#
_entry.id   af98a035ce3dfa0ac016b327ac3ca4dc
#
_cell.length_a   1.000
_cell.length_b   1.000
_cell.length_c   1.000
_cell.angle_alpha   90.00
_cell.angle_beta   90.00
_cell.angle_gamma   90.00
#
_symmetry.space_group_name_H-M   'P 1'
#
loop_
_entity.id
_entity.type
_entity.pdbx_description
1 polymer ?
#
loop_
_entity_poly.entity_id
_entity_poly.type
_entity_poly.pdbx_seq_one_letter_code
_entity_poly.pdbx_strand_id
1 'polypeptide(L)'
;MKRRTIYNIMCAMMAMIFATACDDKNDSNYEPGTPTAENSIGVYFDSSNPSEFIFQPGEANEIEIGVSRLKGVDTAAEVPLVVSADDGLTVPATAKFEAGESSTTIKVGFGNLEKSKKYNIKVTVPEDYADHYTTKPGATVYAGYIMVAAWNTISDKVKMSWTTLGVTNEFTTSLERLGETDRYRFPNFLTSGIDYIFTIGNNSTAYAGYNCITTYANYEPYEGSEAKGAYLFDDATQDYPTWTVANGTIEVADICILENYGTATGYSCISFTRRSGYVYLYFTDYTDGTYEYYNPVSFSWE
;
A
#
# COMPACT_ATOMS: atom_id res chain seq x y z
N MET A 1 33.67 -59.42 -14.06
CA MET A 1 33.01 -58.69 -15.12
C MET A 1 33.80 -57.41 -15.41
N LYS A 2 34.18 -57.22 -16.69
CA LYS A 2 35.08 -56.13 -17.10
C LYS A 2 34.34 -54.77 -17.03
N ARG A 3 34.96 -53.73 -16.48
CA ARG A 3 34.41 -52.35 -16.33
C ARG A 3 33.70 -51.83 -17.60
N ARG A 4 34.12 -52.21 -18.78
CA ARG A 4 33.48 -51.85 -20.07
C ARG A 4 32.03 -52.37 -20.22
N THR A 5 31.70 -53.53 -19.64
CA THR A 5 30.38 -54.14 -19.75
C THR A 5 29.38 -53.41 -18.87
N ILE A 6 29.82 -52.87 -17.72
CA ILE A 6 28.97 -52.08 -16.82
C ILE A 6 28.63 -50.72 -17.45
N TYR A 7 29.61 -50.08 -18.13
CA TYR A 7 29.34 -48.80 -18.84
C TYR A 7 28.37 -48.97 -20.00
N ASN A 8 28.47 -50.04 -20.74
CA ASN A 8 27.54 -50.29 -21.86
C ASN A 8 26.12 -50.61 -21.39
N ILE A 9 25.95 -51.25 -20.25
CA ILE A 9 24.64 -51.52 -19.63
C ILE A 9 24.04 -50.23 -19.05
N MET A 10 24.85 -49.35 -18.44
CA MET A 10 24.39 -48.05 -17.92
C MET A 10 24.01 -47.10 -19.05
N CYS A 11 24.75 -47.05 -20.16
CA CYS A 11 24.39 -46.24 -21.33
C CYS A 11 23.12 -46.76 -22.02
N ALA A 12 22.92 -48.08 -22.08
CA ALA A 12 21.70 -48.67 -22.64
C ALA A 12 20.46 -48.42 -21.77
N MET A 13 20.60 -48.43 -20.42
CA MET A 13 19.50 -48.05 -19.51
C MET A 13 19.18 -46.55 -19.58
N MET A 14 20.18 -45.67 -19.70
CA MET A 14 19.96 -44.25 -19.89
C MET A 14 19.29 -43.93 -21.23
N ALA A 15 19.63 -44.63 -22.30
CA ALA A 15 18.96 -44.46 -23.59
C ALA A 15 17.49 -44.94 -23.60
N MET A 16 17.13 -45.95 -22.79
CA MET A 16 15.76 -46.40 -22.63
C MET A 16 14.87 -45.44 -21.80
N ILE A 17 15.47 -44.70 -20.88
CA ILE A 17 14.74 -43.71 -20.08
C ILE A 17 14.34 -42.46 -20.92
N PHE A 18 15.17 -42.13 -21.95
CA PHE A 18 14.82 -41.02 -22.87
C PHE A 18 13.85 -41.42 -23.99
N ALA A 19 13.66 -42.71 -24.25
CA ALA A 19 12.74 -43.17 -25.28
C ALA A 19 11.28 -43.29 -24.82
N THR A 20 11.01 -43.24 -23.53
CA THR A 20 9.63 -43.27 -22.98
C THR A 20 9.06 -41.88 -22.66
N ALA A 21 9.84 -40.80 -22.90
CA ALA A 21 9.40 -39.43 -22.65
C ALA A 21 8.73 -38.76 -23.86
N CYS A 22 8.43 -39.48 -24.94
CA CYS A 22 7.80 -38.98 -26.14
C CYS A 22 6.64 -39.87 -26.63
N ASP A 23 5.79 -40.32 -25.72
CA ASP A 23 4.53 -40.94 -26.13
C ASP A 23 3.33 -40.18 -25.51
N ASP A 24 3.32 -38.87 -25.74
CA ASP A 24 2.15 -38.02 -25.55
C ASP A 24 1.14 -38.15 -26.70
N LYS A 25 0.89 -39.40 -27.13
CA LYS A 25 -0.12 -39.66 -28.18
C LYS A 25 -1.50 -39.98 -27.62
N ASN A 26 -1.70 -39.80 -26.32
CA ASN A 26 -3.00 -40.05 -25.74
C ASN A 26 -3.46 -38.86 -24.84
N ASP A 27 -3.21 -37.66 -25.30
CA ASP A 27 -3.96 -36.53 -24.73
C ASP A 27 -5.36 -36.49 -25.38
N SER A 28 -6.13 -37.59 -25.15
CA SER A 28 -7.53 -37.67 -25.51
C SER A 28 -8.39 -36.73 -24.67
N ASN A 29 -7.81 -35.97 -23.77
CA ASN A 29 -8.44 -34.94 -22.96
C ASN A 29 -7.97 -33.53 -23.34
N TYR A 30 -7.30 -33.34 -24.49
CA TYR A 30 -7.07 -32.00 -25.01
C TYR A 30 -8.43 -31.45 -25.47
N GLU A 31 -9.06 -30.72 -24.60
CA GLU A 31 -10.16 -29.83 -24.98
C GLU A 31 -9.51 -28.58 -25.59
N PRO A 32 -9.69 -28.33 -26.90
CA PRO A 32 -9.21 -27.09 -27.48
C PRO A 32 -9.84 -25.94 -26.74
N GLY A 33 -9.03 -25.00 -26.23
CA GLY A 33 -9.53 -23.82 -25.57
C GLY A 33 -10.51 -23.06 -26.45
N THR A 34 -11.40 -22.31 -25.85
CA THR A 34 -12.39 -21.50 -26.57
C THR A 34 -11.66 -20.57 -27.54
N PRO A 35 -11.97 -20.62 -28.85
CA PRO A 35 -11.35 -19.71 -29.82
C PRO A 35 -11.61 -18.24 -29.45
N THR A 36 -10.60 -17.39 -29.60
CA THR A 36 -10.81 -15.94 -29.49
C THR A 36 -11.80 -15.50 -30.57
N ALA A 37 -12.82 -14.72 -30.21
CA ALA A 37 -13.76 -14.17 -31.17
C ALA A 37 -13.02 -13.35 -32.23
N GLU A 38 -13.44 -13.47 -33.50
CA GLU A 38 -12.74 -12.86 -34.65
C GLU A 38 -12.54 -11.35 -34.49
N ASN A 39 -13.50 -10.66 -33.87
CA ASN A 39 -13.47 -9.21 -33.62
C ASN A 39 -13.10 -8.85 -32.18
N SER A 40 -12.56 -9.78 -31.39
CA SER A 40 -12.16 -9.50 -30.01
C SER A 40 -11.03 -8.45 -29.99
N ILE A 41 -11.23 -7.42 -29.17
CA ILE A 41 -10.22 -6.41 -28.89
C ILE A 41 -9.26 -6.78 -27.75
N GLY A 42 -9.44 -7.97 -27.17
CA GLY A 42 -8.54 -8.54 -26.17
C GLY A 42 -8.51 -7.76 -24.85
N VAL A 43 -9.67 -7.56 -24.23
CA VAL A 43 -9.79 -6.82 -22.96
C VAL A 43 -9.36 -7.67 -21.79
N TYR A 44 -8.69 -7.04 -20.82
CA TYR A 44 -8.23 -7.67 -19.58
C TYR A 44 -8.12 -6.64 -18.45
N PHE A 45 -8.14 -7.13 -17.20
CA PHE A 45 -7.81 -6.32 -16.03
C PHE A 45 -6.30 -6.32 -15.79
N ASP A 46 -5.73 -5.18 -15.44
CA ASP A 46 -4.30 -5.04 -15.20
C ASP A 46 -3.88 -5.87 -13.97
N SER A 47 -2.74 -6.54 -14.06
CA SER A 47 -2.21 -7.35 -12.96
C SER A 47 -1.74 -6.49 -11.76
N SER A 48 -1.58 -5.18 -11.94
CA SER A 48 -1.28 -4.21 -10.89
C SER A 48 -2.49 -3.81 -10.05
N ASN A 49 -3.73 -4.19 -10.47
CA ASN A 49 -4.91 -3.90 -9.67
C ASN A 49 -4.82 -4.56 -8.30
N PRO A 50 -4.97 -3.80 -7.19
CA PRO A 50 -5.08 -4.40 -5.87
C PRO A 50 -6.29 -5.32 -5.77
N SER A 51 -6.17 -6.42 -5.03
CA SER A 51 -7.30 -7.29 -4.69
C SER A 51 -7.94 -6.93 -3.34
N GLU A 52 -7.30 -6.06 -2.56
CA GLU A 52 -7.74 -5.66 -1.24
C GLU A 52 -7.65 -4.14 -1.10
N PHE A 53 -8.78 -3.53 -0.73
CA PHE A 53 -8.88 -2.12 -0.44
C PHE A 53 -9.36 -1.95 0.99
N ILE A 54 -8.47 -1.50 1.88
CA ILE A 54 -8.76 -1.34 3.29
C ILE A 54 -8.56 0.13 3.67
N PHE A 55 -9.66 0.76 4.05
CA PHE A 55 -9.72 2.18 4.38
C PHE A 55 -10.02 2.40 5.86
N GLN A 56 -9.55 3.52 6.40
CA GLN A 56 -10.11 4.06 7.63
C GLN A 56 -11.47 4.73 7.33
N PRO A 57 -12.32 4.95 8.35
CA PRO A 57 -13.59 5.63 8.13
C PRO A 57 -13.41 7.03 7.51
N GLY A 58 -14.07 7.26 6.38
CA GLY A 58 -14.05 8.55 5.67
C GLY A 58 -12.83 8.79 4.76
N GLU A 59 -11.91 7.82 4.63
CA GLU A 59 -10.72 7.96 3.78
C GLU A 59 -11.03 7.97 2.29
N ALA A 60 -11.99 7.15 1.86
CA ALA A 60 -12.41 7.06 0.47
C ALA A 60 -13.90 6.71 0.35
N ASN A 61 -14.47 6.98 -0.81
CA ASN A 61 -15.83 6.60 -1.21
C ASN A 61 -15.87 5.93 -2.59
N GLU A 62 -14.72 5.78 -3.25
CA GLU A 62 -14.58 5.06 -4.51
C GLU A 62 -13.19 4.40 -4.61
N ILE A 63 -13.11 3.36 -5.44
CA ILE A 63 -11.84 2.76 -5.90
C ILE A 63 -11.80 2.74 -7.42
N GLU A 64 -10.60 2.63 -7.97
CA GLU A 64 -10.38 2.49 -9.40
C GLU A 64 -9.79 1.12 -9.72
N ILE A 65 -10.30 0.47 -10.77
CA ILE A 65 -9.81 -0.81 -11.28
C ILE A 65 -9.40 -0.59 -12.73
N GLY A 66 -8.12 -0.79 -13.03
CA GLY A 66 -7.54 -0.63 -14.36
C GLY A 66 -7.99 -1.74 -15.32
N VAL A 67 -8.38 -1.34 -16.52
CA VAL A 67 -8.81 -2.21 -17.62
C VAL A 67 -8.06 -1.82 -18.87
N SER A 68 -7.50 -2.80 -19.57
CA SER A 68 -6.71 -2.55 -20.78
C SER A 68 -7.23 -3.39 -21.96
N ARG A 69 -6.86 -2.98 -23.20
CA ARG A 69 -7.16 -3.69 -24.44
C ARG A 69 -5.93 -3.87 -25.30
N LEU A 70 -5.86 -4.98 -26.04
CA LEU A 70 -4.74 -5.33 -26.91
C LEU A 70 -4.85 -4.79 -28.32
N LYS A 71 -6.08 -4.58 -28.82
CA LYS A 71 -6.38 -4.25 -30.22
C LYS A 71 -7.47 -3.18 -30.31
N GLY A 72 -7.66 -2.60 -31.49
CA GLY A 72 -8.72 -1.65 -31.76
C GLY A 72 -8.54 -0.30 -31.06
N VAL A 73 -7.29 0.11 -30.78
CA VAL A 73 -6.99 1.32 -30.02
C VAL A 73 -7.42 2.60 -30.78
N ASP A 74 -7.40 2.59 -32.11
CA ASP A 74 -7.76 3.74 -32.95
C ASP A 74 -9.24 4.16 -32.87
N THR A 75 -10.09 3.30 -32.31
CA THR A 75 -11.53 3.55 -32.20
C THR A 75 -12.00 3.49 -30.76
N ALA A 76 -13.00 4.33 -30.44
CA ALA A 76 -13.68 4.21 -29.14
C ALA A 76 -14.40 2.86 -29.02
N ALA A 77 -14.44 2.29 -27.81
CA ALA A 77 -15.12 1.02 -27.56
C ALA A 77 -15.84 1.05 -26.19
N GLU A 78 -17.02 0.47 -26.17
CA GLU A 78 -17.75 0.17 -24.93
C GLU A 78 -17.81 -1.34 -24.76
N VAL A 79 -17.29 -1.83 -23.64
CA VAL A 79 -17.19 -3.26 -23.33
C VAL A 79 -18.12 -3.56 -22.18
N PRO A 80 -19.18 -4.35 -22.41
CA PRO A 80 -20.05 -4.79 -21.32
C PRO A 80 -19.28 -5.66 -20.35
N LEU A 81 -19.60 -5.57 -19.06
CA LEU A 81 -18.97 -6.32 -18.00
C LEU A 81 -20.01 -7.17 -17.26
N VAL A 82 -19.65 -8.38 -16.91
CA VAL A 82 -20.45 -9.21 -16.00
C VAL A 82 -20.01 -8.91 -14.57
N VAL A 83 -20.91 -8.28 -13.82
CA VAL A 83 -20.64 -7.80 -12.47
C VAL A 83 -21.36 -8.65 -11.44
N SER A 84 -20.63 -9.06 -10.39
CA SER A 84 -21.16 -9.62 -9.16
C SER A 84 -20.52 -8.86 -7.99
N ALA A 85 -21.31 -8.13 -7.23
CA ALA A 85 -20.83 -7.31 -6.11
C ALA A 85 -21.81 -7.40 -4.95
N ASP A 86 -21.29 -7.22 -3.73
CA ASP A 86 -22.11 -7.16 -2.52
C ASP A 86 -22.92 -5.86 -2.48
N ASP A 87 -24.05 -5.90 -1.77
CA ASP A 87 -24.92 -4.73 -1.57
C ASP A 87 -24.14 -3.58 -0.89
N GLY A 88 -24.36 -2.35 -1.37
CA GLY A 88 -23.66 -1.15 -0.92
C GLY A 88 -22.53 -0.71 -1.84
N LEU A 89 -22.18 -1.52 -2.86
CA LEU A 89 -21.24 -1.17 -3.91
C LEU A 89 -21.97 -0.79 -5.21
N THR A 90 -21.45 0.20 -5.89
CA THR A 90 -21.90 0.62 -7.23
C THR A 90 -20.81 0.37 -8.24
N VAL A 91 -20.96 -0.68 -9.06
CA VAL A 91 -19.97 -1.09 -10.06
C VAL A 91 -20.52 -0.80 -11.45
N PRO A 92 -19.81 -0.09 -12.34
CA PRO A 92 -20.20 0.12 -13.71
C PRO A 92 -20.33 -1.21 -14.47
N ALA A 93 -21.43 -1.35 -15.23
CA ALA A 93 -21.65 -2.52 -16.10
C ALA A 93 -20.90 -2.45 -17.44
N THR A 94 -20.10 -1.41 -17.67
CA THR A 94 -19.41 -1.16 -18.93
C THR A 94 -18.05 -0.51 -18.68
N ALA A 95 -17.01 -1.00 -19.35
CA ALA A 95 -15.72 -0.28 -19.47
C ALA A 95 -15.72 0.52 -20.78
N LYS A 96 -15.34 1.81 -20.72
CA LYS A 96 -15.31 2.71 -21.86
C LYS A 96 -13.88 3.07 -22.21
N PHE A 97 -13.51 2.87 -23.46
CA PHE A 97 -12.22 3.27 -24.02
C PHE A 97 -12.46 4.37 -25.05
N GLU A 98 -11.79 5.48 -24.89
CA GLU A 98 -11.77 6.52 -25.91
C GLU A 98 -10.86 6.12 -27.10
N ALA A 99 -11.06 6.78 -28.24
CA ALA A 99 -10.19 6.55 -29.38
C ALA A 99 -8.75 7.01 -29.07
N GLY A 100 -7.78 6.16 -29.35
CA GLY A 100 -6.38 6.38 -29.00
C GLY A 100 -5.95 5.79 -27.66
N GLU A 101 -6.88 5.31 -26.82
CA GLU A 101 -6.56 4.79 -25.49
C GLU A 101 -6.51 3.25 -25.49
N SER A 102 -5.42 2.69 -24.97
CA SER A 102 -5.25 1.26 -24.75
C SER A 102 -5.68 0.83 -23.33
N SER A 103 -5.91 1.77 -22.41
CA SER A 103 -6.32 1.52 -21.03
C SER A 103 -7.39 2.50 -20.58
N THR A 104 -8.18 2.08 -19.62
CA THR A 104 -9.21 2.89 -18.94
C THR A 104 -9.34 2.42 -17.50
N THR A 105 -10.17 3.08 -16.70
CA THR A 105 -10.51 2.65 -15.35
C THR A 105 -12.02 2.52 -15.19
N ILE A 106 -12.46 1.54 -14.40
CA ILE A 106 -13.81 1.50 -13.86
C ILE A 106 -13.78 1.97 -12.42
N LYS A 107 -14.69 2.89 -12.08
CA LYS A 107 -14.82 3.46 -10.74
C LYS A 107 -15.90 2.72 -9.98
N VAL A 108 -15.52 2.09 -8.88
CA VAL A 108 -16.46 1.40 -7.99
C VAL A 108 -16.74 2.31 -6.81
N GLY A 109 -17.96 2.86 -6.78
CA GLY A 109 -18.40 3.71 -5.70
C GLY A 109 -18.94 2.91 -4.51
N PHE A 110 -18.80 3.45 -3.31
CA PHE A 110 -19.39 2.92 -2.10
C PHE A 110 -19.77 4.04 -1.12
N GLY A 111 -20.81 3.77 -0.34
CA GLY A 111 -21.28 4.70 0.70
C GLY A 111 -20.80 4.30 2.08
N ASN A 112 -21.68 4.46 3.06
CA ASN A 112 -21.42 4.04 4.44
C ASN A 112 -21.44 2.52 4.55
N LEU A 113 -20.29 1.89 4.47
CA LEU A 113 -20.10 0.46 4.68
C LEU A 113 -20.03 0.11 6.18
N GLU A 114 -20.50 -1.07 6.55
CA GLU A 114 -20.31 -1.60 7.89
C GLU A 114 -18.80 -1.80 8.16
N LYS A 115 -18.34 -1.32 9.32
CA LYS A 115 -16.94 -1.45 9.70
C LYS A 115 -16.54 -2.91 9.89
N SER A 116 -15.33 -3.24 9.46
CA SER A 116 -14.71 -4.57 9.58
C SER A 116 -15.43 -5.69 8.81
N LYS A 117 -16.32 -5.34 7.88
CA LYS A 117 -16.99 -6.27 6.96
C LYS A 117 -16.34 -6.18 5.57
N LYS A 118 -16.09 -7.34 4.96
CA LYS A 118 -15.62 -7.42 3.57
C LYS A 118 -16.79 -7.31 2.62
N TYR A 119 -16.65 -6.46 1.62
CA TYR A 119 -17.59 -6.28 0.52
C TYR A 119 -16.91 -6.74 -0.75
N ASN A 120 -17.33 -7.89 -1.28
CA ASN A 120 -16.68 -8.55 -2.39
C ASN A 120 -17.11 -7.97 -3.73
N ILE A 121 -16.17 -7.94 -4.66
CA ILE A 121 -16.38 -7.50 -6.04
C ILE A 121 -15.80 -8.57 -6.94
N LYS A 122 -16.57 -8.98 -7.95
CA LYS A 122 -16.08 -9.78 -9.06
C LYS A 122 -16.58 -9.17 -10.36
N VAL A 123 -15.66 -8.89 -11.26
CA VAL A 123 -15.96 -8.33 -12.58
C VAL A 123 -15.33 -9.24 -13.63
N THR A 124 -16.10 -9.62 -14.64
CA THR A 124 -15.64 -10.53 -15.70
C THR A 124 -15.83 -9.87 -17.06
N VAL A 125 -14.80 -9.92 -17.88
CA VAL A 125 -14.86 -9.56 -19.30
C VAL A 125 -15.51 -10.72 -20.06
N PRO A 126 -16.60 -10.50 -20.83
CA PRO A 126 -17.21 -11.55 -21.65
C PRO A 126 -16.26 -12.11 -22.70
N GLU A 127 -16.43 -13.37 -23.05
CA GLU A 127 -15.60 -14.12 -24.00
C GLU A 127 -15.43 -13.42 -25.35
N ASP A 128 -16.47 -12.75 -25.85
CA ASP A 128 -16.44 -12.01 -27.13
C ASP A 128 -15.42 -10.87 -27.15
N TYR A 129 -15.01 -10.38 -25.99
CA TYR A 129 -14.06 -9.29 -25.82
C TYR A 129 -12.70 -9.76 -25.29
N ALA A 130 -12.58 -11.01 -24.87
CA ALA A 130 -11.37 -11.59 -24.32
C ALA A 130 -10.44 -12.16 -25.42
N ASP A 131 -9.14 -12.18 -25.16
CA ASP A 131 -8.15 -12.91 -25.94
C ASP A 131 -7.33 -13.81 -25.03
N HIS A 132 -7.59 -15.12 -25.09
CA HIS A 132 -6.98 -16.11 -24.20
C HIS A 132 -5.59 -16.59 -24.68
N TYR A 133 -5.24 -16.32 -25.93
CA TYR A 133 -4.04 -16.85 -26.56
C TYR A 133 -2.90 -15.84 -26.62
N THR A 134 -3.20 -14.56 -26.57
CA THR A 134 -2.18 -13.53 -26.56
C THR A 134 -1.65 -13.29 -25.14
N THR A 135 -0.33 -13.27 -24.99
CA THR A 135 0.29 -12.88 -23.72
C THR A 135 -0.13 -11.49 -23.32
N LYS A 136 -0.66 -11.34 -22.11
CA LYS A 136 -1.13 -10.08 -21.55
C LYS A 136 -0.71 -9.96 -20.09
N PRO A 137 -0.51 -8.75 -19.56
CA PRO A 137 -0.13 -8.50 -18.18
C PRO A 137 -1.32 -8.50 -17.20
N GLY A 138 -2.36 -9.31 -17.46
CA GLY A 138 -3.55 -9.34 -16.63
C GLY A 138 -4.49 -10.50 -16.94
N ALA A 139 -5.67 -10.51 -16.33
CA ALA A 139 -6.68 -11.55 -16.41
C ALA A 139 -8.02 -11.00 -16.93
N THR A 140 -8.89 -11.87 -17.44
CA THR A 140 -10.26 -11.53 -17.86
C THR A 140 -11.25 -11.47 -16.71
N VAL A 141 -10.81 -11.85 -15.51
CA VAL A 141 -11.60 -11.80 -14.28
C VAL A 141 -10.81 -11.00 -13.24
N TYR A 142 -11.45 -9.97 -12.72
CA TYR A 142 -11.00 -9.28 -11.52
C TYR A 142 -11.84 -9.78 -10.34
N ALA A 143 -11.17 -10.03 -9.21
CA ALA A 143 -11.82 -10.34 -7.94
C ALA A 143 -11.06 -9.63 -6.79
N GLY A 144 -11.82 -8.99 -5.93
CA GLY A 144 -11.27 -8.25 -4.80
C GLY A 144 -12.33 -7.94 -3.76
N TYR A 145 -11.96 -7.17 -2.72
CA TYR A 145 -12.91 -6.68 -1.73
C TYR A 145 -12.56 -5.28 -1.23
N ILE A 146 -13.58 -4.59 -0.74
CA ILE A 146 -13.47 -3.33 -0.01
C ILE A 146 -13.82 -3.60 1.46
N MET A 147 -13.08 -2.99 2.39
CA MET A 147 -13.38 -3.03 3.81
C MET A 147 -13.07 -1.66 4.44
N VAL A 148 -14.02 -1.13 5.21
CA VAL A 148 -13.77 -0.01 6.11
C VAL A 148 -13.41 -0.58 7.47
N ALA A 149 -12.15 -0.50 7.86
CA ALA A 149 -11.67 -1.03 9.12
C ALA A 149 -11.88 -0.03 10.28
N ALA A 150 -12.03 -0.53 11.49
CA ALA A 150 -12.07 0.29 12.70
C ALA A 150 -10.65 0.45 13.28
N TRP A 151 -10.39 1.58 13.94
CA TRP A 151 -9.23 1.74 14.77
C TRP A 151 -9.43 1.01 16.10
N ASN A 152 -8.51 0.10 16.43
CA ASN A 152 -8.51 -0.70 17.64
C ASN A 152 -7.38 -0.23 18.56
N THR A 153 -7.70 0.10 19.80
CA THR A 153 -6.72 0.58 20.77
C THR A 153 -5.79 -0.54 21.21
N ILE A 154 -4.49 -0.34 21.04
CA ILE A 154 -3.41 -1.19 21.57
C ILE A 154 -3.05 -0.74 22.99
N SER A 155 -2.93 0.58 23.18
CA SER A 155 -2.72 1.22 24.48
C SER A 155 -3.45 2.57 24.50
N ASP A 156 -4.16 2.84 25.58
CA ASP A 156 -4.85 4.12 25.82
C ASP A 156 -3.97 5.16 26.52
N LYS A 157 -2.73 4.79 26.88
CA LYS A 157 -1.79 5.62 27.62
C LYS A 157 -0.39 5.52 27.06
N VAL A 158 -0.17 6.18 25.93
CA VAL A 158 1.17 6.38 25.38
C VAL A 158 1.71 7.71 25.89
N LYS A 159 2.77 7.65 26.68
CA LYS A 159 3.50 8.84 27.14
C LYS A 159 4.51 9.22 26.08
N MET A 160 4.49 10.47 25.67
CA MET A 160 5.43 11.06 24.73
C MET A 160 6.20 12.17 25.39
N SER A 161 7.50 12.25 25.13
CA SER A 161 8.37 13.31 25.63
C SER A 161 9.18 13.89 24.48
N TRP A 162 9.09 15.19 24.33
CA TRP A 162 9.83 15.95 23.34
C TRP A 162 10.56 17.11 23.98
N THR A 163 11.88 17.10 23.90
CA THR A 163 12.73 18.16 24.42
C THR A 163 13.20 19.04 23.28
N THR A 164 12.83 20.30 23.29
CA THR A 164 13.27 21.30 22.32
C THR A 164 13.67 22.58 23.05
N LEU A 165 14.71 23.25 22.59
CA LEU A 165 15.27 24.49 23.17
C LEU A 165 15.48 24.44 24.70
N GLY A 166 15.82 23.28 25.22
CA GLY A 166 16.07 23.06 26.65
C GLY A 166 14.81 22.87 27.51
N VAL A 167 13.62 22.80 26.88
CA VAL A 167 12.37 22.52 27.57
C VAL A 167 11.83 21.15 27.15
N THR A 168 11.44 20.34 28.13
CA THR A 168 10.79 19.06 27.89
C THR A 168 9.29 19.24 27.95
N ASN A 169 8.60 18.92 26.85
CA ASN A 169 7.16 18.86 26.75
C ASN A 169 6.69 17.40 26.85
N GLU A 170 5.67 17.17 27.64
CA GLU A 170 5.09 15.83 27.82
C GLU A 170 3.66 15.81 27.26
N PHE A 171 3.36 14.73 26.51
CA PHE A 171 2.07 14.50 25.88
C PHE A 171 1.56 13.12 26.22
N THR A 172 0.27 12.94 26.14
CA THR A 172 -0.36 11.62 26.28
C THR A 172 -1.35 11.42 25.14
N THR A 173 -1.27 10.26 24.50
CA THR A 173 -2.21 9.84 23.45
C THR A 173 -2.47 8.33 23.56
N SER A 174 -3.20 7.75 22.61
CA SER A 174 -3.32 6.30 22.43
C SER A 174 -2.41 5.81 21.29
N LEU A 175 -2.12 4.52 21.28
CA LEU A 175 -1.62 3.80 20.12
C LEU A 175 -2.75 2.90 19.61
N GLU A 176 -3.11 3.07 18.35
CA GLU A 176 -4.21 2.36 17.72
C GLU A 176 -3.75 1.64 16.44
N ARG A 177 -4.43 0.54 16.09
CA ARG A 177 -4.21 -0.23 14.87
C ARG A 177 -5.48 -0.27 14.04
N LEU A 178 -5.37 -0.08 12.73
CA LEU A 178 -6.50 -0.17 11.80
C LEU A 178 -6.84 -1.63 11.49
N GLY A 179 -7.88 -2.15 12.12
CA GLY A 179 -8.28 -3.56 11.97
C GLY A 179 -7.10 -4.51 12.22
N GLU A 180 -6.86 -5.42 11.28
CA GLU A 180 -5.72 -6.35 11.27
C GLU A 180 -4.61 -5.94 10.30
N THR A 181 -4.64 -4.69 9.81
CA THR A 181 -3.62 -4.16 8.88
C THR A 181 -2.31 -3.86 9.62
N ASP A 182 -1.27 -3.51 8.89
CA ASP A 182 0.00 -3.00 9.42
C ASP A 182 0.00 -1.47 9.63
N ARG A 183 -1.20 -0.84 9.53
CA ARG A 183 -1.41 0.59 9.69
C ARG A 183 -1.73 0.92 11.15
N TYR A 184 -1.00 1.87 11.71
CA TYR A 184 -1.10 2.33 13.09
C TYR A 184 -1.27 3.83 13.14
N ARG A 185 -1.74 4.38 14.29
CA ARG A 185 -1.74 5.82 14.51
C ARG A 185 -1.52 6.20 15.97
N PHE A 186 -1.04 7.42 16.14
CA PHE A 186 -1.14 8.18 17.37
C PHE A 186 -2.16 9.31 17.13
N PRO A 187 -3.38 9.22 17.68
CA PRO A 187 -4.39 10.29 17.52
C PRO A 187 -3.92 11.59 18.16
N ASN A 188 -4.29 12.72 17.53
CA ASN A 188 -3.97 14.06 18.03
C ASN A 188 -2.48 14.18 18.45
N PHE A 189 -1.58 13.76 17.56
CA PHE A 189 -0.14 13.69 17.83
C PHE A 189 0.41 15.04 18.31
N LEU A 190 1.09 15.04 19.45
CA LEU A 190 1.61 16.27 20.10
C LEU A 190 0.54 17.35 20.36
N THR A 191 -0.72 16.97 20.53
CA THR A 191 -1.86 17.90 20.67
C THR A 191 -2.12 18.81 19.47
N SER A 192 -1.66 18.40 18.30
CA SER A 192 -1.76 19.16 17.05
C SER A 192 -3.14 19.18 16.41
N GLY A 193 -4.05 18.30 16.83
CA GLY A 193 -5.30 18.06 16.12
C GLY A 193 -5.15 17.09 14.93
N ILE A 194 -3.94 16.66 14.61
CA ILE A 194 -3.61 15.77 13.49
C ILE A 194 -3.22 14.38 14.02
N ASP A 195 -3.70 13.33 13.37
CA ASP A 195 -3.31 11.96 13.67
C ASP A 195 -2.01 11.62 12.96
N TYR A 196 -1.01 11.13 13.67
CA TYR A 196 0.17 10.55 13.04
C TYR A 196 -0.11 9.11 12.65
N ILE A 197 -0.32 8.88 11.36
CA ILE A 197 -0.62 7.55 10.78
C ILE A 197 0.66 6.99 10.16
N PHE A 198 0.99 5.73 10.48
CA PHE A 198 2.22 5.09 10.04
C PHE A 198 2.04 3.59 9.80
N THR A 199 2.97 3.02 9.05
CA THR A 199 3.16 1.57 8.88
C THR A 199 4.47 1.15 9.51
N ILE A 200 4.62 -0.15 9.77
CA ILE A 200 5.84 -0.73 10.34
C ILE A 200 6.65 -1.39 9.23
N GLY A 201 7.87 -0.94 9.07
CA GLY A 201 8.82 -1.44 8.09
C GLY A 201 9.81 -2.45 8.66
N ASN A 202 10.96 -2.53 8.01
CA ASN A 202 12.06 -3.42 8.37
C ASN A 202 12.69 -3.04 9.73
N ASN A 203 13.59 -3.88 10.21
CA ASN A 203 14.36 -3.58 11.41
C ASN A 203 15.15 -2.27 11.25
N SER A 204 15.10 -1.42 12.28
CA SER A 204 15.91 -0.21 12.34
C SER A 204 17.40 -0.58 12.47
N THR A 205 18.25 0.09 11.68
CA THR A 205 19.70 -0.02 11.80
C THR A 205 20.24 0.97 12.84
N ALA A 206 19.49 2.04 13.14
CA ALA A 206 19.85 3.01 14.17
C ALA A 206 19.62 2.47 15.59
N TYR A 207 18.56 1.68 15.78
CA TYR A 207 18.16 1.18 17.09
C TYR A 207 17.90 -0.34 17.05
N ALA A 208 18.82 -1.12 17.61
CA ALA A 208 18.70 -2.58 17.64
C ALA A 208 17.48 -3.05 18.42
N GLY A 209 16.65 -3.89 17.80
CA GLY A 209 15.40 -4.42 18.37
C GLY A 209 14.19 -3.51 18.20
N TYR A 210 14.28 -2.53 17.30
CA TYR A 210 13.17 -1.70 16.84
C TYR A 210 12.92 -1.92 15.35
N ASN A 211 11.69 -1.66 14.92
CA ASN A 211 11.30 -1.63 13.51
C ASN A 211 11.14 -0.18 13.06
N CYS A 212 11.49 0.10 11.81
CA CYS A 212 11.29 1.42 11.22
C CYS A 212 9.80 1.78 11.19
N ILE A 213 9.50 3.05 11.37
CA ILE A 213 8.20 3.65 11.12
C ILE A 213 8.27 4.34 9.76
N THR A 214 7.25 4.11 8.93
CA THR A 214 7.03 4.80 7.66
C THR A 214 5.71 5.53 7.71
N THR A 215 5.70 6.83 7.44
CA THR A 215 4.49 7.64 7.44
C THR A 215 3.52 7.13 6.37
N TYR A 216 2.27 6.96 6.73
CA TYR A 216 1.20 6.58 5.81
C TYR A 216 0.48 7.83 5.30
N ALA A 217 0.10 7.81 4.00
CA ALA A 217 -0.44 8.92 3.24
C ALA A 217 -1.45 9.83 3.98
N ASN A 218 -1.48 11.06 3.61
CA ASN A 218 -2.28 12.26 3.87
C ASN A 218 -1.44 13.42 4.44
N TYR A 219 -0.12 13.29 4.42
CA TYR A 219 0.79 14.39 4.70
C TYR A 219 1.46 14.80 3.39
N GLU A 220 1.68 16.09 3.21
CA GLU A 220 2.47 16.58 2.09
C GLU A 220 3.92 16.05 2.23
N PRO A 221 4.53 15.52 1.14
CA PRO A 221 5.90 15.05 1.20
C PRO A 221 6.86 16.20 1.51
N TYR A 222 7.80 15.98 2.42
CA TYR A 222 8.88 16.92 2.66
C TYR A 222 9.79 17.02 1.44
N GLU A 223 9.80 18.18 0.79
CA GLU A 223 10.67 18.48 -0.35
C GLU A 223 11.90 19.25 0.12
N GLY A 224 13.10 18.81 -0.24
CA GLY A 224 14.29 19.66 -0.16
C GLY A 224 15.50 19.13 0.58
N SER A 225 15.49 17.89 1.06
CA SER A 225 16.68 17.25 1.59
C SER A 225 16.74 15.77 1.23
N GLU A 226 17.87 15.11 1.53
CA GLU A 226 18.00 13.66 1.43
C GLU A 226 17.10 12.90 2.46
N ALA A 227 16.51 13.63 3.41
CA ALA A 227 15.58 13.09 4.39
C ALA A 227 14.20 12.94 3.76
N LYS A 228 13.54 11.82 4.04
CA LYS A 228 12.13 11.59 3.71
C LYS A 228 11.29 11.86 4.94
N GLY A 229 10.15 12.52 4.73
CA GLY A 229 9.22 12.82 5.81
C GLY A 229 7.90 13.36 5.28
N ALA A 230 7.07 13.84 6.18
CA ALA A 230 5.81 14.47 5.85
C ALA A 230 5.51 15.61 6.83
N TYR A 231 4.91 16.68 6.34
CA TYR A 231 4.55 17.82 7.18
C TYR A 231 3.37 17.47 8.08
N LEU A 232 3.49 17.79 9.37
CA LEU A 232 2.36 17.84 10.32
C LEU A 232 1.70 19.21 10.30
N PHE A 233 2.52 20.24 10.05
CA PHE A 233 2.11 21.63 9.91
C PHE A 233 2.93 22.22 8.78
N ASP A 234 2.33 23.09 8.01
CA ASP A 234 2.98 23.83 6.96
C ASP A 234 2.70 25.34 7.08
N ASP A 235 3.52 26.15 6.43
CA ASP A 235 3.40 27.60 6.39
C ASP A 235 2.10 28.10 5.71
N ALA A 236 1.47 27.27 4.90
CA ALA A 236 0.28 27.63 4.14
C ALA A 236 -0.96 27.79 5.03
N THR A 237 -1.01 27.12 6.17
CA THR A 237 -2.18 27.18 7.07
C THR A 237 -2.18 28.40 7.98
N GLN A 238 -1.05 29.02 8.23
CA GLN A 238 -0.82 30.17 9.13
C GLN A 238 -1.27 29.96 10.60
N ASP A 239 -1.61 28.74 10.98
CA ASP A 239 -1.94 28.36 12.34
C ASP A 239 -0.76 27.58 12.94
N TYR A 240 0.28 28.32 13.34
CA TYR A 240 1.48 27.73 13.91
C TYR A 240 1.22 27.21 15.32
N PRO A 241 1.60 25.96 15.62
CA PRO A 241 1.56 25.48 16.98
C PRO A 241 2.59 26.24 17.84
N THR A 242 2.18 26.59 19.05
CA THR A 242 3.04 27.27 20.02
C THR A 242 3.32 26.37 21.20
N TRP A 243 4.60 26.32 21.64
CA TRP A 243 5.01 25.63 22.85
C TRP A 243 5.65 26.60 23.85
N THR A 244 5.29 26.46 25.12
CA THR A 244 5.90 27.24 26.18
C THR A 244 7.29 26.72 26.49
N VAL A 245 8.28 27.59 26.46
CA VAL A 245 9.68 27.30 26.81
C VAL A 245 10.08 28.12 28.04
N ALA A 246 11.23 27.81 28.64
CA ALA A 246 11.71 28.43 29.88
C ALA A 246 11.73 29.98 29.85
N ASN A 247 11.96 30.59 28.68
CA ASN A 247 12.06 32.03 28.48
C ASN A 247 10.88 32.65 27.68
N GLY A 248 9.78 31.94 27.50
CA GLY A 248 8.65 32.44 26.73
C GLY A 248 7.89 31.37 25.97
N THR A 249 7.43 31.73 24.77
CA THR A 249 6.69 30.85 23.85
C THR A 249 7.47 30.78 22.55
N ILE A 250 7.65 29.56 22.04
CA ILE A 250 8.18 29.34 20.69
C ILE A 250 6.97 29.21 19.76
N GLU A 251 7.01 29.94 18.67
CA GLU A 251 6.15 29.77 17.53
C GLU A 251 6.89 28.92 16.49
N VAL A 252 6.30 27.79 16.13
CA VAL A 252 6.90 26.83 15.20
C VAL A 252 6.15 26.88 13.89
N ALA A 253 6.83 27.27 12.82
CA ALA A 253 6.22 27.43 11.51
C ALA A 253 6.05 26.09 10.77
N ASP A 254 7.09 25.25 10.83
CA ASP A 254 7.08 23.97 10.13
C ASP A 254 7.43 22.82 11.07
N ILE A 255 6.62 21.79 11.07
CA ILE A 255 6.97 20.50 11.68
C ILE A 255 6.76 19.41 10.67
N CYS A 256 7.80 18.68 10.34
CA CYS A 256 7.70 17.46 9.56
C CYS A 256 8.24 16.25 10.32
N ILE A 257 7.72 15.08 9.99
CA ILE A 257 8.19 13.80 10.51
C ILE A 257 9.26 13.27 9.58
N LEU A 258 10.43 12.97 10.11
CA LEU A 258 11.53 12.38 9.37
C LEU A 258 11.49 10.85 9.47
N GLU A 259 11.25 10.18 8.37
CA GLU A 259 11.26 8.71 8.29
C GLU A 259 12.68 8.16 8.19
N ASN A 260 13.49 8.79 7.35
CA ASN A 260 14.87 8.45 7.10
C ASN A 260 15.72 9.71 7.12
N TYR A 261 16.68 9.78 7.99
CA TYR A 261 17.69 10.80 7.97
C TYR A 261 18.98 10.21 7.39
N GLY A 262 19.46 10.76 6.28
CA GLY A 262 20.61 10.23 5.56
C GLY A 262 20.34 8.90 4.86
N THR A 263 21.28 7.99 4.80
CA THR A 263 21.18 6.70 4.14
C THR A 263 20.37 5.67 4.93
N ALA A 264 19.06 5.83 5.04
CA ALA A 264 18.08 4.80 5.38
C ALA A 264 18.33 4.05 6.70
N THR A 265 18.38 4.74 7.81
CA THR A 265 18.71 4.12 9.10
C THR A 265 17.49 3.86 9.99
N GLY A 266 16.31 4.42 9.65
CA GLY A 266 15.10 4.24 10.45
C GLY A 266 15.23 4.82 11.85
N TYR A 267 15.51 6.12 11.95
CA TYR A 267 15.51 6.84 13.23
C TYR A 267 14.11 6.88 13.83
N SER A 268 13.06 7.12 13.03
CA SER A 268 11.70 6.91 13.48
C SER A 268 11.43 5.41 13.57
N CYS A 269 11.16 4.92 14.78
CA CYS A 269 11.09 3.50 15.02
C CYS A 269 10.22 3.13 16.23
N ILE A 270 9.74 1.90 16.27
CA ILE A 270 8.88 1.35 17.32
C ILE A 270 9.31 -0.07 17.68
N SER A 271 9.17 -0.43 18.95
CA SER A 271 9.35 -1.81 19.44
C SER A 271 8.16 -2.22 20.30
N PHE A 272 7.35 -3.14 19.80
CA PHE A 272 6.23 -3.71 20.60
C PHE A 272 6.71 -4.53 21.78
N THR A 273 7.85 -5.19 21.67
CA THR A 273 8.44 -5.95 22.78
C THR A 273 8.92 -5.05 23.91
N ARG A 274 9.54 -3.90 23.55
CA ARG A 274 10.01 -2.92 24.53
C ARG A 274 8.95 -1.91 24.92
N ARG A 275 7.84 -1.87 24.19
CA ARG A 275 6.74 -0.91 24.35
C ARG A 275 7.22 0.53 24.32
N SER A 276 8.05 0.87 23.33
CA SER A 276 8.65 2.20 23.20
C SER A 276 9.09 2.47 21.78
N GLY A 277 9.40 3.73 21.50
CA GLY A 277 9.92 4.16 20.21
C GLY A 277 10.31 5.62 20.16
N TYR A 278 10.61 6.04 18.94
CA TYR A 278 11.02 7.40 18.62
C TYR A 278 10.36 7.84 17.33
N VAL A 279 9.89 9.09 17.30
CA VAL A 279 9.51 9.79 16.06
C VAL A 279 10.47 10.97 15.92
N TYR A 280 11.23 11.02 14.85
CA TYR A 280 12.13 12.14 14.57
C TYR A 280 11.37 13.23 13.88
N LEU A 281 11.45 14.45 14.48
CA LEU A 281 10.86 15.65 13.95
C LEU A 281 11.95 16.60 13.48
N TYR A 282 11.66 17.27 12.37
CA TYR A 282 12.32 18.47 11.91
C TYR A 282 11.37 19.64 12.12
N PHE A 283 11.85 20.75 12.65
CA PHE A 283 11.03 21.95 12.82
C PHE A 283 11.84 23.22 12.63
N THR A 284 11.16 24.28 12.22
CA THR A 284 11.69 25.62 12.05
C THR A 284 11.12 26.52 13.14
N ASP A 285 12.00 27.22 13.84
CA ASP A 285 11.65 28.19 14.87
C ASP A 285 11.93 29.60 14.35
N TYR A 286 10.94 30.47 14.39
CA TYR A 286 11.03 31.84 13.90
C TYR A 286 11.16 32.90 15.02
N THR A 287 11.24 32.51 16.29
CA THR A 287 11.24 33.47 17.42
C THR A 287 12.48 34.38 17.43
N ASP A 288 13.65 33.81 17.08
CA ASP A 288 14.96 34.53 17.08
C ASP A 288 15.66 34.51 15.71
N GLY A 289 14.96 34.26 14.65
CA GLY A 289 15.48 33.98 13.33
C GLY A 289 15.17 32.53 12.93
N THR A 290 15.57 32.12 11.75
CA THR A 290 15.28 30.77 11.25
C THR A 290 16.27 29.80 11.87
N TYR A 291 15.81 28.95 12.79
CA TYR A 291 16.60 27.85 13.34
C TYR A 291 15.96 26.50 12.93
N GLU A 292 16.78 25.59 12.47
CA GLU A 292 16.40 24.25 12.09
C GLU A 292 16.87 23.25 13.14
N TYR A 293 15.97 22.41 13.62
CA TYR A 293 16.26 21.44 14.66
C TYR A 293 15.78 20.05 14.28
N TYR A 294 16.57 19.06 14.66
CA TYR A 294 16.24 17.62 14.51
C TYR A 294 16.13 17.03 15.91
N ASN A 295 14.91 16.81 16.37
CA ASN A 295 14.70 16.29 17.71
C ASN A 295 13.77 15.07 17.71
N PRO A 296 14.13 13.99 18.43
CA PRO A 296 13.24 12.86 18.60
C PRO A 296 12.14 13.16 19.63
N VAL A 297 10.94 12.74 19.31
CA VAL A 297 9.91 12.48 20.30
C VAL A 297 10.09 11.05 20.78
N SER A 298 10.47 10.85 22.03
CA SER A 298 10.46 9.52 22.63
C SER A 298 9.07 9.18 23.11
N PHE A 299 8.63 7.93 22.94
CA PHE A 299 7.35 7.47 23.44
C PHE A 299 7.44 6.09 24.07
N SER A 300 6.56 5.84 25.04
CA SER A 300 6.44 4.55 25.71
C SER A 300 5.02 4.29 26.22
N TRP A 301 4.66 3.01 26.38
CA TRP A 301 3.37 2.61 26.95
C TRP A 301 3.55 1.38 27.87
N GLU A 302 2.53 1.12 28.72
CA GLU A 302 2.51 -0.01 29.66
C GLU A 302 1.99 -1.32 29.05
#